data_3c19e084469499e59f1c10f85b4e558c
#
_entry.id   3c19e084469499e59f1c10f85b4e558c
#
_cell.length_a   1.000
_cell.length_b   1.000
_cell.length_c   1.000
_cell.angle_alpha   90.00
_cell.angle_beta   90.00
_cell.angle_gamma   90.00
#
_symmetry.space_group_name_H-M   'P 1'
#
loop_
_entity.id
_entity.type
_entity.pdbx_description
1 polymer ?
#
loop_
_entity_poly.entity_id
_entity_poly.type
_entity_poly.pdbx_seq_one_letter_code
_entity_poly.pdbx_strand_id
1 'polypeptide(L)'
;MDRKPVLGFVGIGVMGESMVRNLIKAGYRTLISTRTKSKAEALIQEGAEWQDEVKDVAANADVIITMVGYPKDVEEVYIGEKGILKHAKPHSILIDMTTSSPALAEEIYQHALSKQLYALDAPVSGGDVGAKEGRLSIMVGGELEVYEKAQPIFEVMGQNIVLQGPAGAGQHTKMCNQIAIASNMIGVSEAIVYAEKAGLNPTTVLESVESGAAGSWSLSNLAPRMISNRFEPGFYVKHFIKDMTIALESAKQMGMLTPGLELSKKLYEDLAERGEEDSGTQALVKLFRDA
;
A
#
# COMPACT_ATOMS: atom_id res chain seq x y z
N MET A 1 -23.79 -24.54 3.32
CA MET A 1 -23.03 -23.39 2.82
C MET A 1 -22.51 -22.66 4.04
N ASP A 2 -21.21 -22.67 4.25
CA ASP A 2 -20.61 -21.93 5.37
C ASP A 2 -20.86 -20.45 5.18
N ARG A 3 -21.30 -19.78 6.24
CA ARG A 3 -21.59 -18.36 6.23
C ARG A 3 -20.29 -17.59 6.00
N LYS A 4 -20.26 -16.67 5.02
CA LYS A 4 -19.13 -15.77 4.84
C LYS A 4 -18.84 -15.00 6.14
N PRO A 5 -17.57 -14.78 6.49
CA PRO A 5 -17.20 -13.99 7.66
C PRO A 5 -17.69 -12.54 7.53
N VAL A 6 -17.98 -11.90 8.66
CA VAL A 6 -18.20 -10.46 8.73
C VAL A 6 -16.84 -9.76 8.68
N LEU A 7 -16.67 -8.87 7.71
CA LEU A 7 -15.43 -8.10 7.55
C LEU A 7 -15.52 -6.75 8.26
N GLY A 8 -14.46 -6.37 8.93
CA GLY A 8 -14.23 -5.02 9.38
C GLY A 8 -13.17 -4.36 8.49
N PHE A 9 -13.37 -3.12 8.08
CA PHE A 9 -12.36 -2.40 7.30
C PHE A 9 -12.11 -1.02 7.89
N VAL A 10 -10.87 -0.74 8.27
CA VAL A 10 -10.44 0.52 8.88
C VAL A 10 -9.53 1.26 7.92
N GLY A 11 -9.93 2.48 7.55
CA GLY A 11 -9.16 3.34 6.65
C GLY A 11 -9.74 3.40 5.23
N ILE A 12 -10.59 4.40 4.98
CA ILE A 12 -11.20 4.67 3.67
C ILE A 12 -10.43 5.81 2.98
N GLY A 13 -9.27 5.46 2.46
CA GLY A 13 -8.46 6.32 1.58
C GLY A 13 -8.60 5.87 0.12
N VAL A 14 -7.71 6.39 -0.76
CA VAL A 14 -7.70 6.07 -2.20
C VAL A 14 -7.72 4.56 -2.47
N MET A 15 -6.92 3.80 -1.71
CA MET A 15 -6.87 2.34 -1.84
C MET A 15 -8.06 1.67 -1.15
N GLY A 16 -8.30 2.02 0.12
CA GLY A 16 -9.31 1.37 0.97
C GLY A 16 -10.72 1.47 0.41
N GLU A 17 -11.09 2.59 -0.20
CA GLU A 17 -12.41 2.76 -0.83
C GLU A 17 -12.66 1.70 -1.92
N SER A 18 -11.71 1.52 -2.82
CA SER A 18 -11.81 0.53 -3.90
C SER A 18 -11.80 -0.90 -3.38
N MET A 19 -10.98 -1.19 -2.38
CA MET A 19 -10.91 -2.51 -1.75
C MET A 19 -12.23 -2.87 -1.07
N VAL A 20 -12.81 -1.97 -0.28
CA VAL A 20 -14.14 -2.16 0.36
C VAL A 20 -15.22 -2.39 -0.69
N ARG A 21 -15.23 -1.59 -1.76
CA ARG A 21 -16.21 -1.74 -2.84
C ARG A 21 -16.15 -3.14 -3.49
N ASN A 22 -14.96 -3.67 -3.70
CA ASN A 22 -14.79 -5.03 -4.21
C ASN A 22 -15.31 -6.09 -3.23
N LEU A 23 -15.04 -5.93 -1.94
CA LEU A 23 -15.55 -6.85 -0.89
C LEU A 23 -17.08 -6.85 -0.82
N ILE A 24 -17.72 -5.69 -0.89
CA ILE A 24 -19.19 -5.56 -0.94
C ILE A 24 -19.74 -6.26 -2.19
N LYS A 25 -19.17 -5.98 -3.37
CA LYS A 25 -19.57 -6.63 -4.63
C LYS A 25 -19.41 -8.14 -4.60
N ALA A 26 -18.42 -8.65 -3.90
CA ALA A 26 -18.25 -10.09 -3.67
C ALA A 26 -19.23 -10.65 -2.62
N GLY A 27 -20.12 -9.84 -2.06
CA GLY A 27 -21.18 -10.28 -1.13
C GLY A 27 -20.69 -10.50 0.30
N TYR A 28 -19.63 -9.81 0.74
CA TYR A 28 -19.24 -9.78 2.14
C TYR A 28 -20.01 -8.69 2.89
N ARG A 29 -20.54 -9.02 4.06
CA ARG A 29 -21.00 -8.01 5.02
C ARG A 29 -19.80 -7.26 5.55
N THR A 30 -19.72 -5.95 5.32
CA THR A 30 -18.53 -5.15 5.61
C THR A 30 -18.87 -3.98 6.52
N LEU A 31 -18.29 -3.99 7.72
CA LEU A 31 -18.31 -2.89 8.69
C LEU A 31 -17.14 -1.96 8.37
N ILE A 32 -17.36 -0.65 8.35
CA ILE A 32 -16.31 0.32 7.98
C ILE A 32 -16.16 1.43 9.01
N SER A 33 -14.92 1.86 9.22
CA SER A 33 -14.58 3.04 10.01
C SER A 33 -13.43 3.82 9.37
N THR A 34 -13.51 5.13 9.44
CA THR A 34 -12.45 6.06 9.02
C THR A 34 -12.57 7.37 9.77
N ARG A 35 -11.47 8.12 9.89
CA ARG A 35 -11.43 9.42 10.58
C ARG A 35 -12.40 10.46 10.01
N THR A 36 -12.72 10.39 8.74
CA THR A 36 -13.56 11.36 8.03
C THR A 36 -14.75 10.64 7.41
N LYS A 37 -15.90 10.66 8.08
CA LYS A 37 -17.13 9.94 7.68
C LYS A 37 -17.58 10.27 6.26
N SER A 38 -17.43 11.52 5.81
CA SER A 38 -17.82 11.93 4.45
C SER A 38 -17.12 11.15 3.34
N LYS A 39 -15.93 10.60 3.58
CA LYS A 39 -15.24 9.72 2.63
C LYS A 39 -15.88 8.32 2.51
N ALA A 40 -16.72 7.94 3.46
CA ALA A 40 -17.37 6.64 3.49
C ALA A 40 -18.81 6.67 2.96
N GLU A 41 -19.40 7.86 2.69
CA GLU A 41 -20.81 8.02 2.34
C GLU A 41 -21.22 7.19 1.12
N ALA A 42 -20.40 7.18 0.06
CA ALA A 42 -20.66 6.38 -1.13
C ALA A 42 -20.71 4.87 -0.80
N LEU A 43 -19.77 4.39 0.01
CA LEU A 43 -19.72 2.98 0.40
C LEU A 43 -20.89 2.58 1.29
N ILE A 44 -21.36 3.49 2.16
CA ILE A 44 -22.56 3.27 2.98
C ILE A 44 -23.79 3.11 2.09
N GLN A 45 -23.93 3.94 1.06
CA GLN A 45 -25.00 3.82 0.07
C GLN A 45 -24.90 2.52 -0.75
N GLU A 46 -23.67 2.01 -0.96
CA GLU A 46 -23.40 0.75 -1.64
C GLU A 46 -23.56 -0.49 -0.74
N GLY A 47 -23.88 -0.32 0.55
CA GLY A 47 -24.19 -1.41 1.48
C GLY A 47 -23.16 -1.67 2.58
N ALA A 48 -22.12 -0.82 2.74
CA ALA A 48 -21.24 -0.87 3.91
C ALA A 48 -21.96 -0.39 5.18
N GLU A 49 -21.63 -1.00 6.31
CA GLU A 49 -22.19 -0.63 7.62
C GLU A 49 -21.19 0.28 8.38
N TRP A 50 -21.55 1.53 8.58
CA TRP A 50 -20.74 2.49 9.31
C TRP A 50 -20.60 2.13 10.80
N GLN A 51 -19.37 2.27 11.32
CA GLN A 51 -19.05 2.21 12.74
C GLN A 51 -18.33 3.49 13.15
N ASP A 52 -18.72 4.10 14.26
CA ASP A 52 -18.15 5.39 14.69
C ASP A 52 -16.71 5.27 15.19
N GLU A 53 -16.37 4.13 15.79
CA GLU A 53 -15.05 3.88 16.35
C GLU A 53 -14.44 2.55 15.86
N VAL A 54 -13.11 2.48 15.84
CA VAL A 54 -12.35 1.26 15.48
C VAL A 54 -12.71 0.09 16.39
N LYS A 55 -12.91 0.33 17.69
CA LYS A 55 -13.33 -0.70 18.66
C LYS A 55 -14.65 -1.37 18.29
N ASP A 56 -15.59 -0.61 17.69
CA ASP A 56 -16.90 -1.14 17.31
C ASP A 56 -16.77 -2.04 16.07
N VAL A 57 -15.90 -1.69 15.14
CA VAL A 57 -15.50 -2.59 14.04
C VAL A 57 -14.90 -3.87 14.62
N ALA A 58 -13.92 -3.74 15.51
CA ALA A 58 -13.19 -4.87 16.09
C ALA A 58 -14.12 -5.83 16.86
N ALA A 59 -15.05 -5.31 17.66
CA ALA A 59 -15.97 -6.10 18.46
C ALA A 59 -17.00 -6.88 17.62
N ASN A 60 -17.25 -6.48 16.36
CA ASN A 60 -18.33 -7.04 15.55
C ASN A 60 -17.86 -7.80 14.29
N ALA A 61 -16.58 -7.66 13.88
CA ALA A 61 -16.02 -8.35 12.73
C ALA A 61 -15.37 -9.69 13.10
N ASP A 62 -15.30 -10.60 12.14
CA ASP A 62 -14.59 -11.88 12.25
C ASP A 62 -13.19 -11.77 11.61
N VAL A 63 -13.05 -10.91 10.59
CA VAL A 63 -11.78 -10.55 9.95
C VAL A 63 -11.71 -9.03 9.89
N ILE A 64 -10.62 -8.44 10.38
CA ILE A 64 -10.42 -6.99 10.42
C ILE A 64 -9.25 -6.62 9.50
N ILE A 65 -9.52 -5.79 8.52
CA ILE A 65 -8.55 -5.31 7.53
C ILE A 65 -8.25 -3.84 7.81
N THR A 66 -6.99 -3.47 7.78
CA THR A 66 -6.56 -2.08 7.93
C THR A 66 -5.82 -1.59 6.69
N MET A 67 -6.10 -0.35 6.26
CA MET A 67 -5.43 0.34 5.17
C MET A 67 -5.33 1.83 5.52
N VAL A 68 -4.35 2.18 6.35
CA VAL A 68 -4.16 3.54 6.88
C VAL A 68 -2.91 4.22 6.27
N GLY A 69 -2.53 5.40 6.76
CA GLY A 69 -1.53 6.21 6.08
C GLY A 69 -0.09 5.91 6.48
N TYR A 70 0.17 5.77 7.78
CA TYR A 70 1.51 5.78 8.37
C TYR A 70 1.66 4.69 9.44
N PRO A 71 2.91 4.24 9.76
CA PRO A 71 3.15 3.29 10.85
C PRO A 71 2.53 3.70 12.18
N LYS A 72 2.60 4.99 12.54
CA LYS A 72 1.95 5.52 13.75
C LYS A 72 0.43 5.36 13.75
N ASP A 73 -0.20 5.47 12.57
CA ASP A 73 -1.66 5.25 12.45
C ASP A 73 -1.96 3.75 12.66
N VAL A 74 -1.09 2.84 12.17
CA VAL A 74 -1.20 1.40 12.40
C VAL A 74 -1.06 1.09 13.90
N GLU A 75 -0.03 1.64 14.55
CA GLU A 75 0.19 1.48 15.99
C GLU A 75 -1.04 1.94 16.80
N GLU A 76 -1.58 3.13 16.51
CA GLU A 76 -2.79 3.65 17.17
C GLU A 76 -4.00 2.75 16.96
N VAL A 77 -4.24 2.32 15.69
CA VAL A 77 -5.38 1.49 15.33
C VAL A 77 -5.29 0.10 15.95
N TYR A 78 -4.11 -0.48 16.10
CA TYR A 78 -3.95 -1.82 16.69
C TYR A 78 -3.76 -1.79 18.20
N ILE A 79 -2.84 -0.97 18.70
CA ILE A 79 -2.34 -1.00 20.08
C ILE A 79 -3.02 0.05 20.96
N GLY A 80 -3.51 1.12 20.37
CA GLY A 80 -4.16 2.23 21.06
C GLY A 80 -5.26 1.81 22.05
N GLU A 81 -5.73 2.74 22.87
CA GLU A 81 -6.74 2.44 23.90
C GLU A 81 -8.06 1.92 23.31
N LYS A 82 -8.50 2.47 22.18
CA LYS A 82 -9.67 2.04 21.40
C LYS A 82 -9.27 1.11 20.24
N GLY A 83 -8.08 0.54 20.30
CA GLY A 83 -7.50 -0.24 19.22
C GLY A 83 -8.05 -1.66 19.11
N ILE A 84 -7.77 -2.27 17.96
CA ILE A 84 -8.28 -3.59 17.55
C ILE A 84 -7.89 -4.67 18.57
N LEU A 85 -6.64 -4.72 19.02
CA LEU A 85 -6.13 -5.76 19.92
C LEU A 85 -6.83 -5.84 21.28
N LYS A 86 -7.49 -4.75 21.72
CA LYS A 86 -8.24 -4.72 22.98
C LYS A 86 -9.70 -5.14 22.85
N HIS A 87 -10.23 -5.06 21.64
CA HIS A 87 -11.67 -5.17 21.41
C HIS A 87 -12.08 -6.28 20.43
N ALA A 88 -11.13 -6.83 19.65
CA ALA A 88 -11.41 -7.92 18.73
C ALA A 88 -11.89 -9.18 19.45
N LYS A 89 -12.81 -9.89 18.81
CA LYS A 89 -13.29 -11.19 19.31
C LYS A 89 -12.14 -12.21 19.30
N PRO A 90 -12.09 -13.14 20.27
CA PRO A 90 -11.18 -14.27 20.19
C PRO A 90 -11.27 -14.97 18.84
N HIS A 91 -10.13 -15.39 18.32
CA HIS A 91 -9.97 -16.07 17.03
C HIS A 91 -10.27 -15.23 15.79
N SER A 92 -10.49 -13.91 15.92
CA SER A 92 -10.55 -13.02 14.77
C SER A 92 -9.20 -12.96 14.05
N ILE A 93 -9.25 -12.77 12.71
CA ILE A 93 -8.06 -12.58 11.88
C ILE A 93 -7.86 -11.08 11.65
N LEU A 94 -6.68 -10.58 11.94
CA LEU A 94 -6.24 -9.20 11.74
C LEU A 94 -5.35 -9.15 10.51
N ILE A 95 -5.63 -8.26 9.57
CA ILE A 95 -4.87 -8.15 8.31
C ILE A 95 -4.48 -6.69 8.12
N ASP A 96 -3.19 -6.37 8.32
CA ASP A 96 -2.69 -5.03 7.99
C ASP A 96 -2.19 -4.98 6.54
N MET A 97 -2.93 -4.27 5.68
CA MET A 97 -2.56 -4.06 4.27
C MET A 97 -1.84 -2.72 4.06
N THR A 98 -1.59 -1.99 5.12
CA THR A 98 -0.80 -0.75 5.11
C THR A 98 0.67 -1.07 4.86
N THR A 99 1.38 -0.24 4.07
CA THR A 99 2.85 -0.26 4.08
C THR A 99 3.35 0.34 5.38
N SER A 100 3.89 -0.50 6.25
CA SER A 100 4.33 -0.19 7.60
C SER A 100 5.69 -0.82 7.92
N SER A 101 6.16 -0.67 9.16
CA SER A 101 7.42 -1.22 9.62
C SER A 101 7.32 -2.75 9.82
N PRO A 102 8.30 -3.55 9.34
CA PRO A 102 8.37 -4.97 9.64
C PRO A 102 8.36 -5.26 11.15
N ALA A 103 9.10 -4.49 11.94
CA ALA A 103 9.16 -4.64 13.40
C ALA A 103 7.79 -4.40 14.05
N LEU A 104 7.02 -3.41 13.60
CA LEU A 104 5.66 -3.17 14.10
C LEU A 104 4.71 -4.32 13.72
N ALA A 105 4.87 -4.90 12.54
CA ALA A 105 4.08 -6.07 12.14
C ALA A 105 4.35 -7.28 13.04
N GLU A 106 5.62 -7.52 13.36
CA GLU A 106 6.03 -8.57 14.31
C GLU A 106 5.49 -8.30 15.72
N GLU A 107 5.54 -7.05 16.19
CA GLU A 107 4.99 -6.64 17.49
C GLU A 107 3.48 -6.88 17.56
N ILE A 108 2.73 -6.44 16.53
CA ILE A 108 1.28 -6.69 16.45
C ILE A 108 0.96 -8.19 16.45
N TYR A 109 1.74 -9.00 15.74
CA TYR A 109 1.59 -10.46 15.74
C TYR A 109 1.78 -11.05 17.13
N GLN A 110 2.83 -10.67 17.86
CA GLN A 110 3.08 -11.17 19.23
C GLN A 110 1.95 -10.77 20.19
N HIS A 111 1.48 -9.53 20.09
CA HIS A 111 0.34 -9.07 20.88
C HIS A 111 -0.96 -9.82 20.53
N ALA A 112 -1.19 -10.10 19.24
CA ALA A 112 -2.35 -10.86 18.79
C ALA A 112 -2.36 -12.28 19.37
N LEU A 113 -1.22 -12.99 19.30
CA LEU A 113 -1.06 -14.33 19.86
C LEU A 113 -1.42 -14.37 21.36
N SER A 114 -0.94 -13.40 22.14
CA SER A 114 -1.21 -13.31 23.58
C SER A 114 -2.69 -13.17 23.92
N LYS A 115 -3.52 -12.82 22.93
CA LYS A 115 -4.96 -12.57 23.04
C LYS A 115 -5.83 -13.57 22.27
N GLN A 116 -5.24 -14.66 21.81
CA GLN A 116 -5.92 -15.67 20.99
C GLN A 116 -6.48 -15.08 19.67
N LEU A 117 -5.77 -14.11 19.11
CA LEU A 117 -6.05 -13.52 17.80
C LEU A 117 -5.01 -13.98 16.78
N TYR A 118 -5.34 -13.90 15.51
CA TYR A 118 -4.41 -14.18 14.42
C TYR A 118 -4.05 -12.86 13.72
N ALA A 119 -2.81 -12.71 13.27
CA ALA A 119 -2.37 -11.51 12.56
C ALA A 119 -1.58 -11.86 11.29
N LEU A 120 -1.85 -11.11 10.22
CA LEU A 120 -1.12 -11.12 8.96
C LEU A 120 -0.73 -9.68 8.60
N ASP A 121 0.49 -9.48 8.16
CA ASP A 121 0.89 -8.28 7.43
C ASP A 121 0.79 -8.56 5.93
N ALA A 122 0.06 -7.73 5.22
CA ALA A 122 -0.30 -7.99 3.83
C ALA A 122 -0.22 -6.73 2.95
N PRO A 123 0.91 -5.99 2.95
CA PRO A 123 1.06 -4.80 2.11
C PRO A 123 0.92 -5.14 0.63
N VAL A 124 0.53 -4.12 -0.14
CA VAL A 124 0.11 -4.29 -1.53
C VAL A 124 0.93 -3.47 -2.52
N SER A 125 0.94 -3.91 -3.76
CA SER A 125 1.45 -3.19 -4.92
C SER A 125 0.42 -3.24 -6.06
N GLY A 126 0.40 -2.20 -6.92
CA GLY A 126 -0.54 -2.08 -8.05
C GLY A 126 -1.28 -0.75 -8.12
N GLY A 127 -1.12 0.10 -7.09
CA GLY A 127 -1.72 1.44 -7.04
C GLY A 127 -3.25 1.43 -6.97
N ASP A 128 -3.82 2.60 -7.17
CA ASP A 128 -5.27 2.84 -7.17
C ASP A 128 -6.01 2.06 -8.26
N VAL A 129 -5.41 1.94 -9.44
CA VAL A 129 -5.95 1.17 -10.57
C VAL A 129 -6.03 -0.31 -10.20
N GLY A 130 -4.95 -0.88 -9.65
CA GLY A 130 -4.93 -2.27 -9.20
C GLY A 130 -5.95 -2.54 -8.10
N ALA A 131 -6.12 -1.61 -7.15
CA ALA A 131 -7.14 -1.71 -6.10
C ALA A 131 -8.57 -1.69 -6.68
N LYS A 132 -8.84 -0.79 -7.63
CA LYS A 132 -10.13 -0.66 -8.30
C LYS A 132 -10.52 -1.91 -9.08
N GLU A 133 -9.57 -2.51 -9.75
CA GLU A 133 -9.77 -3.67 -10.62
C GLU A 133 -9.61 -5.03 -9.92
N GLY A 134 -9.31 -5.04 -8.61
CA GLY A 134 -9.08 -6.28 -7.86
C GLY A 134 -7.83 -7.03 -8.34
N ARG A 135 -6.82 -6.32 -8.80
CA ARG A 135 -5.59 -6.88 -9.40
C ARG A 135 -4.32 -6.55 -8.60
N LEU A 136 -4.47 -6.33 -7.29
CA LEU A 136 -3.31 -6.04 -6.45
C LEU A 136 -2.37 -7.25 -6.38
N SER A 137 -1.07 -6.96 -6.25
CA SER A 137 -0.10 -7.91 -5.73
C SER A 137 -0.09 -7.76 -4.20
N ILE A 138 -0.34 -8.85 -3.48
CA ILE A 138 -0.47 -8.88 -2.02
C ILE A 138 0.66 -9.73 -1.46
N MET A 139 1.51 -9.12 -0.64
CA MET A 139 2.70 -9.75 -0.05
C MET A 139 2.38 -10.12 1.39
N VAL A 140 2.12 -11.40 1.68
CA VAL A 140 1.59 -11.81 2.98
C VAL A 140 2.71 -12.34 3.88
N GLY A 141 2.77 -11.85 5.11
CA GLY A 141 3.56 -12.41 6.20
C GLY A 141 2.66 -12.95 7.31
N GLY A 142 3.01 -14.10 7.87
CA GLY A 142 2.28 -14.73 8.95
C GLY A 142 2.19 -16.24 8.82
N GLU A 143 1.30 -16.88 9.59
CA GLU A 143 1.13 -18.32 9.60
C GLU A 143 0.37 -18.85 8.38
N LEU A 144 0.82 -19.99 7.83
CA LEU A 144 0.23 -20.62 6.64
C LEU A 144 -1.28 -20.90 6.82
N GLU A 145 -1.68 -21.48 7.95
CA GLU A 145 -3.08 -21.82 8.19
C GLU A 145 -3.99 -20.57 8.24
N VAL A 146 -3.45 -19.43 8.72
CA VAL A 146 -4.18 -18.17 8.78
C VAL A 146 -4.26 -17.54 7.38
N TYR A 147 -3.15 -17.62 6.64
CA TYR A 147 -3.10 -17.21 5.22
C TYR A 147 -4.14 -17.96 4.37
N GLU A 148 -4.21 -19.28 4.50
CA GLU A 148 -5.18 -20.12 3.77
C GLU A 148 -6.64 -19.72 4.09
N LYS A 149 -6.94 -19.41 5.34
CA LYS A 149 -8.27 -18.91 5.76
C LYS A 149 -8.60 -17.54 5.18
N ALA A 150 -7.59 -16.66 5.03
CA ALA A 150 -7.75 -15.32 4.50
C ALA A 150 -7.71 -15.27 2.96
N GLN A 151 -7.20 -16.30 2.30
CA GLN A 151 -7.01 -16.34 0.84
C GLN A 151 -8.26 -15.98 0.04
N PRO A 152 -9.48 -16.49 0.34
CA PRO A 152 -10.69 -16.11 -0.41
C PRO A 152 -11.02 -14.61 -0.33
N ILE A 153 -10.56 -13.92 0.74
CA ILE A 153 -10.75 -12.48 0.91
C ILE A 153 -9.71 -11.73 0.08
N PHE A 154 -8.45 -12.19 0.08
CA PHE A 154 -7.39 -11.61 -0.74
C PHE A 154 -7.71 -11.71 -2.25
N GLU A 155 -8.27 -12.83 -2.70
CA GLU A 155 -8.64 -13.08 -4.11
C GLU A 155 -9.69 -12.10 -4.65
N VAL A 156 -10.45 -11.45 -3.77
CA VAL A 156 -11.38 -10.37 -4.16
C VAL A 156 -10.65 -9.06 -4.49
N MET A 157 -9.47 -8.85 -3.88
CA MET A 157 -8.74 -7.59 -3.96
C MET A 157 -7.47 -7.69 -4.82
N GLY A 158 -6.96 -8.90 -5.08
CA GLY A 158 -5.70 -9.11 -5.76
C GLY A 158 -5.67 -10.36 -6.63
N GLN A 159 -4.70 -10.41 -7.54
CA GLN A 159 -4.45 -11.52 -8.45
C GLN A 159 -3.15 -12.29 -8.16
N ASN A 160 -2.16 -11.60 -7.58
CA ASN A 160 -0.89 -12.18 -7.19
C ASN A 160 -0.77 -12.12 -5.67
N ILE A 161 -1.08 -13.25 -5.01
CA ILE A 161 -1.16 -13.33 -3.56
C ILE A 161 -0.13 -14.36 -3.10
N VAL A 162 0.89 -13.93 -2.37
CA VAL A 162 2.02 -14.79 -2.04
C VAL A 162 2.35 -14.70 -0.56
N LEU A 163 2.35 -15.85 0.12
CA LEU A 163 2.90 -15.97 1.47
C LEU A 163 4.42 -15.89 1.40
N GLN A 164 5.00 -14.89 2.04
CA GLN A 164 6.44 -14.59 1.98
C GLN A 164 7.23 -15.25 3.13
N GLY A 165 6.56 -15.62 4.22
CA GLY A 165 7.20 -16.18 5.40
C GLY A 165 6.45 -15.80 6.68
N PRO A 166 7.14 -15.79 7.84
CA PRO A 166 6.53 -15.43 9.13
C PRO A 166 6.07 -13.96 9.17
N ALA A 167 5.46 -13.55 10.28
CA ALA A 167 5.05 -12.16 10.51
C ALA A 167 6.22 -11.19 10.23
N GLY A 168 5.92 -10.07 9.57
CA GLY A 168 6.88 -9.08 9.08
C GLY A 168 7.45 -9.36 7.69
N ALA A 169 7.36 -10.62 7.18
CA ALA A 169 7.90 -10.98 5.87
C ALA A 169 7.17 -10.27 4.71
N GLY A 170 5.88 -10.00 4.83
CA GLY A 170 5.13 -9.19 3.86
C GLY A 170 5.67 -7.78 3.79
N GLN A 171 5.89 -7.13 4.94
CA GLN A 171 6.46 -5.78 4.99
C GLN A 171 7.90 -5.75 4.46
N HIS A 172 8.76 -6.73 4.81
CA HIS A 172 10.09 -6.83 4.23
C HIS A 172 10.05 -6.98 2.70
N THR A 173 9.14 -7.79 2.17
CA THR A 173 8.94 -7.93 0.73
C THR A 173 8.46 -6.61 0.11
N LYS A 174 7.61 -5.87 0.81
CA LYS A 174 7.22 -4.52 0.38
C LYS A 174 8.41 -3.57 0.35
N MET A 175 9.34 -3.66 1.30
CA MET A 175 10.57 -2.85 1.26
C MET A 175 11.44 -3.19 0.03
N CYS A 176 11.57 -4.47 -0.33
CA CYS A 176 12.23 -4.87 -1.58
C CYS A 176 11.55 -4.21 -2.81
N ASN A 177 10.22 -4.23 -2.86
CA ASN A 177 9.47 -3.57 -3.93
C ASN A 177 9.74 -2.06 -3.97
N GLN A 178 9.74 -1.37 -2.82
CA GLN A 178 9.95 0.08 -2.76
C GLN A 178 11.39 0.48 -3.12
N ILE A 179 12.39 -0.31 -2.73
CA ILE A 179 13.79 -0.12 -3.13
C ILE A 179 13.93 -0.20 -4.66
N ALA A 180 13.31 -1.22 -5.27
CA ALA A 180 13.39 -1.40 -6.72
C ALA A 180 12.74 -0.26 -7.50
N ILE A 181 11.51 0.13 -7.14
CA ILE A 181 10.80 1.21 -7.86
C ILE A 181 11.40 2.59 -7.58
N ALA A 182 11.99 2.83 -6.42
CA ALA A 182 12.62 4.12 -6.09
C ALA A 182 13.76 4.45 -7.07
N SER A 183 14.71 3.54 -7.22
CA SER A 183 15.82 3.72 -8.18
C SER A 183 15.35 3.71 -9.63
N ASN A 184 14.33 2.90 -9.96
CA ASN A 184 13.76 2.85 -11.31
C ASN A 184 13.14 4.20 -11.72
N MET A 185 12.47 4.90 -10.81
CA MET A 185 11.84 6.20 -11.08
C MET A 185 12.86 7.29 -11.45
N ILE A 186 14.08 7.25 -10.90
CA ILE A 186 15.17 8.17 -11.31
C ILE A 186 15.47 7.91 -12.78
N GLY A 187 15.83 6.68 -13.15
CA GLY A 187 16.20 6.31 -14.51
C GLY A 187 15.10 6.62 -15.54
N VAL A 188 13.84 6.37 -15.19
CA VAL A 188 12.69 6.72 -16.06
C VAL A 188 12.58 8.22 -16.26
N SER A 189 12.71 9.03 -15.19
CA SER A 189 12.62 10.49 -15.28
C SER A 189 13.78 11.08 -16.09
N GLU A 190 15.01 10.61 -15.85
CA GLU A 190 16.20 11.02 -16.59
C GLU A 190 16.09 10.66 -18.08
N ALA A 191 15.63 9.44 -18.42
CA ALA A 191 15.48 8.99 -19.80
C ALA A 191 14.49 9.87 -20.59
N ILE A 192 13.36 10.26 -19.99
CA ILE A 192 12.37 11.13 -20.63
C ILE A 192 12.99 12.52 -20.89
N VAL A 193 13.66 13.12 -19.90
CA VAL A 193 14.27 14.44 -20.04
C VAL A 193 15.45 14.40 -21.02
N TYR A 194 16.23 13.32 -21.02
CA TYR A 194 17.28 13.12 -22.01
C TYR A 194 16.71 13.12 -23.43
N ALA A 195 15.63 12.40 -23.68
CA ALA A 195 14.97 12.38 -24.99
C ALA A 195 14.51 13.79 -25.41
N GLU A 196 13.90 14.55 -24.50
CA GLU A 196 13.46 15.92 -24.72
C GLU A 196 14.64 16.84 -25.09
N LYS A 197 15.72 16.81 -24.29
CA LYS A 197 16.92 17.63 -24.52
C LYS A 197 17.71 17.22 -25.77
N ALA A 198 17.65 15.96 -26.17
CA ALA A 198 18.23 15.47 -27.43
C ALA A 198 17.42 15.80 -28.70
N GLY A 199 16.25 16.44 -28.53
CA GLY A 199 15.37 16.77 -29.65
C GLY A 199 14.60 15.57 -30.22
N LEU A 200 14.54 14.46 -29.48
CA LEU A 200 13.75 13.28 -29.86
C LEU A 200 12.31 13.45 -29.42
N ASN A 201 11.41 12.68 -30.05
CA ASN A 201 10.06 12.55 -29.56
C ASN A 201 10.02 11.53 -28.41
N PRO A 202 9.73 11.93 -27.14
CA PRO A 202 9.75 10.99 -26.00
C PRO A 202 8.77 9.82 -26.15
N THR A 203 7.63 10.01 -26.83
CA THR A 203 6.66 8.94 -27.07
C THR A 203 7.25 7.86 -27.98
N THR A 204 7.90 8.26 -29.08
CA THR A 204 8.55 7.30 -30.01
C THR A 204 9.73 6.60 -29.35
N VAL A 205 10.50 7.31 -28.48
CA VAL A 205 11.56 6.69 -27.67
C VAL A 205 10.96 5.64 -26.75
N LEU A 206 9.86 5.97 -26.06
CA LEU A 206 9.18 5.05 -25.14
C LEU A 206 8.73 3.77 -25.85
N GLU A 207 8.08 3.87 -27.01
CA GLU A 207 7.69 2.73 -27.85
C GLU A 207 8.87 1.78 -28.15
N SER A 208 10.06 2.34 -28.31
CA SER A 208 11.26 1.55 -28.63
C SER A 208 11.86 0.84 -27.42
N VAL A 209 11.78 1.44 -26.21
CA VAL A 209 12.55 0.97 -25.05
C VAL A 209 11.70 0.19 -24.04
N GLU A 210 10.37 0.38 -24.02
CA GLU A 210 9.52 -0.23 -23.00
C GLU A 210 9.38 -1.75 -23.13
N SER A 211 9.48 -2.29 -24.35
CA SER A 211 9.43 -3.73 -24.62
C SER A 211 10.78 -4.45 -24.47
N GLY A 212 11.86 -3.69 -24.31
CA GLY A 212 13.22 -4.21 -24.20
C GLY A 212 13.71 -4.37 -22.76
N ALA A 213 15.03 -4.48 -22.62
CA ALA A 213 15.70 -4.66 -21.33
C ALA A 213 15.49 -3.49 -20.33
N ALA A 214 15.16 -2.31 -20.81
CA ALA A 214 14.82 -1.14 -19.99
C ALA A 214 13.37 -1.16 -19.45
N GLY A 215 12.54 -2.10 -19.91
CA GLY A 215 11.14 -2.19 -19.57
C GLY A 215 10.87 -2.29 -18.09
N SER A 216 9.87 -1.55 -17.63
CA SER A 216 9.40 -1.59 -16.24
C SER A 216 7.95 -1.11 -16.16
N TRP A 217 7.26 -1.47 -15.07
CA TRP A 217 5.91 -0.97 -14.83
C TRP A 217 5.88 0.58 -14.83
N SER A 218 6.88 1.22 -14.20
CA SER A 218 6.97 2.69 -14.17
C SER A 218 7.17 3.28 -15.55
N LEU A 219 7.99 2.64 -16.39
CA LEU A 219 8.20 3.10 -17.75
C LEU A 219 6.92 3.03 -18.58
N SER A 220 6.17 1.91 -18.51
CA SER A 220 4.95 1.73 -19.30
C SER A 220 3.74 2.52 -18.77
N ASN A 221 3.65 2.77 -17.44
CA ASN A 221 2.46 3.39 -16.85
C ASN A 221 2.67 4.83 -16.38
N LEU A 222 3.88 5.22 -15.99
CA LEU A 222 4.16 6.55 -15.46
C LEU A 222 4.86 7.46 -16.47
N ALA A 223 5.74 6.96 -17.35
CA ALA A 223 6.37 7.78 -18.37
C ALA A 223 5.37 8.45 -19.33
N PRO A 224 4.29 7.80 -19.80
CA PRO A 224 3.26 8.49 -20.60
C PRO A 224 2.59 9.65 -19.84
N ARG A 225 2.48 9.54 -18.52
CA ARG A 225 1.94 10.61 -17.66
C ARG A 225 2.94 11.77 -17.51
N MET A 226 4.25 11.46 -17.41
CA MET A 226 5.32 12.46 -17.41
C MET A 226 5.32 13.27 -18.71
N ILE A 227 5.26 12.58 -19.86
CA ILE A 227 5.23 13.19 -21.20
C ILE A 227 4.02 14.11 -21.35
N SER A 228 2.86 13.71 -20.86
CA SER A 228 1.60 14.46 -20.96
C SER A 228 1.35 15.43 -19.79
N ASN A 229 2.34 15.66 -18.91
CA ASN A 229 2.25 16.54 -17.74
C ASN A 229 1.06 16.24 -16.81
N ARG A 230 0.73 14.95 -16.64
CA ARG A 230 -0.33 14.49 -15.73
C ARG A 230 0.28 13.99 -14.43
N PHE A 231 0.10 14.76 -13.37
CA PHE A 231 0.74 14.51 -12.06
C PHE A 231 -0.27 14.17 -10.95
N GLU A 232 -1.53 13.91 -11.29
CA GLU A 232 -2.52 13.42 -10.33
C GLU A 232 -2.03 12.11 -9.70
N PRO A 233 -2.15 11.96 -8.37
CA PRO A 233 -1.56 10.84 -7.67
C PRO A 233 -2.39 9.56 -7.80
N GLY A 234 -1.79 8.50 -8.36
CA GLY A 234 -2.14 7.13 -8.05
C GLY A 234 -1.41 6.65 -6.80
N PHE A 235 -0.22 7.24 -6.56
CA PHE A 235 0.58 7.08 -5.36
C PHE A 235 1.30 8.40 -5.05
N TYR A 236 1.04 8.96 -3.86
CA TYR A 236 1.53 10.28 -3.45
C TYR A 236 3.03 10.31 -3.18
N VAL A 237 3.70 11.40 -3.55
CA VAL A 237 5.10 11.69 -3.20
C VAL A 237 5.33 11.53 -1.69
N LYS A 238 4.53 12.15 -0.84
CA LYS A 238 4.65 12.06 0.63
C LYS A 238 4.57 10.63 1.16
N HIS A 239 3.73 9.77 0.59
CA HIS A 239 3.66 8.36 0.99
C HIS A 239 4.85 7.56 0.48
N PHE A 240 5.41 7.91 -0.68
CA PHE A 240 6.61 7.27 -1.18
C PHE A 240 7.85 7.63 -0.34
N ILE A 241 7.97 8.89 0.09
CA ILE A 241 9.01 9.32 1.04
C ILE A 241 8.92 8.52 2.34
N LYS A 242 7.70 8.35 2.88
CA LYS A 242 7.46 7.49 4.06
C LYS A 242 7.93 6.06 3.82
N ASP A 243 7.57 5.45 2.70
CA ASP A 243 7.94 4.06 2.38
C ASP A 243 9.46 3.90 2.25
N MET A 244 10.14 4.85 1.58
CA MET A 244 11.60 4.88 1.48
C MET A 244 12.27 5.05 2.85
N THR A 245 11.68 5.84 3.74
CA THR A 245 12.18 6.01 5.11
C THR A 245 12.13 4.69 5.88
N ILE A 246 11.01 3.97 5.83
CA ILE A 246 10.88 2.65 6.47
C ILE A 246 11.92 1.66 5.89
N ALA A 247 12.09 1.66 4.57
CA ALA A 247 13.04 0.77 3.91
C ALA A 247 14.50 1.08 4.30
N LEU A 248 14.87 2.36 4.40
CA LEU A 248 16.20 2.80 4.85
C LEU A 248 16.46 2.41 6.31
N GLU A 249 15.49 2.61 7.19
CA GLU A 249 15.59 2.23 8.60
C GLU A 249 15.78 0.71 8.75
N SER A 250 14.99 -0.08 8.02
CA SER A 250 15.10 -1.54 8.00
C SER A 250 16.45 -2.00 7.44
N ALA A 251 16.92 -1.41 6.33
CA ALA A 251 18.22 -1.71 5.73
C ALA A 251 19.38 -1.40 6.69
N LYS A 252 19.30 -0.25 7.39
CA LYS A 252 20.30 0.14 8.40
C LYS A 252 20.37 -0.85 9.56
N GLN A 253 19.23 -1.35 10.05
CA GLN A 253 19.17 -2.35 11.10
C GLN A 253 19.84 -3.68 10.69
N MET A 254 19.74 -4.03 9.40
CA MET A 254 20.38 -5.21 8.81
C MET A 254 21.85 -4.98 8.40
N GLY A 255 22.40 -3.77 8.57
CA GLY A 255 23.74 -3.42 8.11
C GLY A 255 23.89 -3.35 6.58
N MET A 256 22.80 -3.15 5.85
CA MET A 256 22.78 -3.11 4.38
C MET A 256 22.91 -1.66 3.87
N LEU A 257 23.78 -1.44 2.88
CA LEU A 257 23.90 -0.16 2.18
C LEU A 257 22.91 -0.10 1.01
N THR A 258 22.21 1.04 0.89
CA THR A 258 21.17 1.26 -0.14
C THR A 258 21.36 2.63 -0.81
N PRO A 259 22.51 2.90 -1.49
CA PRO A 259 22.80 4.23 -2.02
C PRO A 259 21.79 4.73 -3.05
N GLY A 260 21.21 3.85 -3.88
CA GLY A 260 20.15 4.21 -4.82
C GLY A 260 18.86 4.65 -4.13
N LEU A 261 18.49 4.00 -3.02
CA LEU A 261 17.32 4.38 -2.23
C LEU A 261 17.54 5.71 -1.49
N GLU A 262 18.75 5.93 -0.95
CA GLU A 262 19.13 7.19 -0.28
C GLU A 262 19.04 8.37 -1.24
N LEU A 263 19.59 8.22 -2.46
CA LEU A 263 19.50 9.23 -3.50
C LEU A 263 18.05 9.48 -3.90
N SER A 264 17.27 8.42 -4.11
CA SER A 264 15.87 8.55 -4.48
C SER A 264 15.07 9.31 -3.43
N LYS A 265 15.25 8.95 -2.15
CA LYS A 265 14.57 9.64 -1.06
C LYS A 265 14.90 11.12 -1.04
N LYS A 266 16.18 11.48 -1.17
CA LYS A 266 16.60 12.88 -1.22
C LYS A 266 15.92 13.65 -2.36
N LEU A 267 15.90 13.10 -3.57
CA LEU A 267 15.24 13.74 -4.72
C LEU A 267 13.74 13.92 -4.50
N TYR A 268 13.06 12.96 -3.89
CA TYR A 268 11.64 13.10 -3.57
C TYR A 268 11.39 14.09 -2.43
N GLU A 269 12.30 14.24 -1.47
CA GLU A 269 12.25 15.29 -0.45
C GLU A 269 12.43 16.69 -1.08
N ASP A 270 13.41 16.83 -1.97
CA ASP A 270 13.62 18.08 -2.74
C ASP A 270 12.36 18.44 -3.58
N LEU A 271 11.67 17.42 -4.13
CA LEU A 271 10.42 17.60 -4.86
C LEU A 271 9.27 18.05 -3.94
N ALA A 272 9.17 17.46 -2.76
CA ALA A 272 8.15 17.81 -1.77
C ALA A 272 8.35 19.25 -1.25
N GLU A 273 9.60 19.70 -1.04
CA GLU A 273 9.95 21.07 -0.67
C GLU A 273 9.52 22.10 -1.73
N ARG A 274 9.37 21.69 -2.98
CA ARG A 274 8.80 22.52 -4.06
C ARG A 274 7.27 22.52 -4.10
N GLY A 275 6.60 21.93 -3.11
CA GLY A 275 5.13 21.90 -3.00
C GLY A 275 4.45 20.73 -3.75
N GLU A 276 5.22 19.70 -4.13
CA GLU A 276 4.73 18.55 -4.91
C GLU A 276 4.42 17.31 -4.03
N GLU A 277 4.30 17.48 -2.73
CA GLU A 277 4.04 16.38 -1.78
C GLU A 277 2.73 15.64 -2.03
N ASP A 278 1.73 16.33 -2.58
CA ASP A 278 0.41 15.79 -2.95
C ASP A 278 0.32 15.36 -4.43
N SER A 279 1.39 15.49 -5.18
CA SER A 279 1.49 14.98 -6.55
C SER A 279 1.77 13.47 -6.58
N GLY A 280 1.55 12.87 -7.74
CA GLY A 280 1.96 11.48 -8.02
C GLY A 280 3.48 11.35 -8.15
N THR A 281 4.01 10.16 -7.88
CA THR A 281 5.46 9.89 -7.90
C THR A 281 6.12 10.21 -9.25
N GLN A 282 5.37 10.22 -10.35
CA GLN A 282 5.86 10.62 -11.68
C GLN A 282 6.21 12.12 -11.75
N ALA A 283 5.80 12.94 -10.78
CA ALA A 283 6.21 14.35 -10.72
C ALA A 283 7.72 14.54 -10.53
N LEU A 284 8.47 13.47 -10.19
CA LEU A 284 9.93 13.49 -10.10
C LEU A 284 10.60 14.06 -11.36
N VAL A 285 10.01 13.84 -12.53
CA VAL A 285 10.52 14.37 -13.82
C VAL A 285 10.68 15.89 -13.82
N LYS A 286 9.89 16.62 -13.01
CA LYS A 286 9.97 18.09 -12.91
C LYS A 286 11.36 18.56 -12.44
N LEU A 287 11.96 17.85 -11.48
CA LEU A 287 13.30 18.21 -10.98
C LEU A 287 14.36 18.20 -12.08
N PHE A 288 14.27 17.25 -13.00
CA PHE A 288 15.24 17.09 -14.09
C PHE A 288 14.97 18.01 -15.28
N ARG A 289 13.72 18.46 -15.47
CA ARG A 289 13.36 19.46 -16.51
C ARG A 289 13.82 20.86 -16.13
N ASP A 290 13.78 21.19 -14.82
CA ASP A 290 14.14 22.50 -14.27
C ASP A 290 15.66 22.64 -14.03
N ALA A 291 16.44 21.58 -14.18
CA ALA A 291 17.91 21.55 -14.10
C ALA A 291 18.53 21.86 -15.49
#